data_75c80ea0100188393b55a5e8f0d9f4b3
#
_entry.id   75c80ea0100188393b55a5e8f0d9f4b3
#
_cell.length_a   1.000
_cell.length_b   1.000
_cell.length_c   1.000
_cell.angle_alpha   90.00
_cell.angle_beta   90.00
_cell.angle_gamma   90.00
#
_symmetry.space_group_name_H-M   'P 1'
#
loop_
_entity.id
_entity.type
_entity.pdbx_description
1 polymer ?
#
loop_
_entity_poly.entity_id
_entity_poly.type
_entity_poly.pdbx_seq_one_letter_code
_entity_poly.pdbx_strand_id
1 'polypeptide(L)'
;GQAMLQKIITGRWLQANAVVGLYPANRVGDDDIALYADEARTTPVLTWYGLRQQATREAEDDGSYRPNRCLADYVAPAQNATDIEADSADESRARGQKSLQDYVGVFAVTTGLGVNKKEAQFLAAHDDYNAILLKALADRLAEAFAECLHHKVRTDLWGYAAGEQLSPDDLIREKYRGIRPAPGYPACPDHSVKRDLFALLQCDEIGMTLTESLAMAPAASVSGFYIGHPNATYFNVGRIGDDQLQDMAQRRGMAEADLRRLLAPNL
;
A
#
# COMPACT_ATOMS: atom_id res chain seq x y z
N GLY A 1 11.33 -12.02 -25.05
CA GLY A 1 10.65 -12.16 -23.75
C GLY A 1 10.15 -13.57 -23.51
N GLN A 2 9.21 -14.09 -24.32
CA GLN A 2 8.53 -15.38 -24.10
C GLN A 2 9.48 -16.57 -23.96
N ALA A 3 10.48 -16.69 -24.85
CA ALA A 3 11.46 -17.78 -24.79
C ALA A 3 12.31 -17.76 -23.50
N MET A 4 12.65 -16.57 -23.01
CA MET A 4 13.35 -16.42 -21.72
C MET A 4 12.43 -16.76 -20.55
N LEU A 5 11.18 -16.31 -20.56
CA LEU A 5 10.19 -16.67 -19.55
C LEU A 5 10.02 -18.19 -19.45
N GLN A 6 9.94 -18.88 -20.60
CA GLN A 6 9.86 -20.35 -20.62
C GLN A 6 11.11 -20.99 -20.00
N LYS A 7 12.30 -20.45 -20.24
CA LYS A 7 13.54 -20.93 -19.61
C LYS A 7 13.55 -20.69 -18.09
N ILE A 8 13.06 -19.55 -17.64
CA ILE A 8 12.91 -19.24 -16.20
C ILE A 8 12.01 -20.28 -15.53
N ILE A 9 10.85 -20.57 -16.14
CA ILE A 9 9.86 -21.52 -15.59
C ILE A 9 10.42 -22.94 -15.59
N THR A 10 10.87 -23.45 -16.74
CA THR A 10 11.35 -24.84 -16.85
C THR A 10 12.62 -25.08 -16.07
N GLY A 11 13.52 -24.10 -16.03
CA GLY A 11 14.77 -24.16 -15.28
C GLY A 11 14.63 -23.84 -13.81
N ARG A 12 13.46 -23.39 -13.34
CA ARG A 12 13.21 -22.94 -11.96
C ARG A 12 14.30 -21.97 -11.46
N TRP A 13 14.60 -20.97 -12.29
CA TRP A 13 15.72 -20.06 -12.00
C TRP A 13 15.40 -19.09 -10.90
N LEU A 14 14.14 -18.72 -10.73
CA LEU A 14 13.65 -17.76 -9.76
C LEU A 14 12.67 -18.43 -8.79
N GLN A 15 12.63 -17.90 -7.58
CA GLN A 15 11.61 -18.23 -6.58
C GLN A 15 10.80 -16.99 -6.28
N ALA A 16 9.49 -17.18 -6.14
CA ALA A 16 8.53 -16.13 -5.77
C ALA A 16 7.98 -16.40 -4.36
N ASN A 17 8.07 -15.42 -3.49
CA ASN A 17 7.54 -15.47 -2.14
C ASN A 17 6.61 -14.28 -1.90
N ALA A 18 5.63 -14.47 -1.02
CA ALA A 18 4.72 -13.41 -0.58
C ALA A 18 4.36 -13.57 0.89
N VAL A 19 4.07 -12.47 1.53
CA VAL A 19 3.45 -12.40 2.85
C VAL A 19 2.32 -11.37 2.81
N VAL A 20 1.22 -11.66 3.51
CA VAL A 20 0.08 -10.76 3.66
C VAL A 20 -0.45 -10.85 5.08
N GLY A 21 -0.81 -9.71 5.67
CA GLY A 21 -1.51 -9.61 6.94
C GLY A 21 -2.76 -8.76 6.78
N LEU A 22 -3.82 -9.10 7.51
CA LEU A 22 -5.05 -8.31 7.60
C LEU A 22 -5.15 -7.81 9.04
N TYR A 23 -5.23 -6.49 9.20
CA TYR A 23 -5.20 -5.85 10.51
C TYR A 23 -6.46 -5.03 10.74
N PRO A 24 -7.08 -5.12 11.93
CA PRO A 24 -8.06 -4.13 12.35
C PRO A 24 -7.47 -2.74 12.19
N ALA A 25 -8.23 -1.82 11.61
CA ALA A 25 -7.73 -0.49 11.30
C ALA A 25 -8.82 0.56 11.44
N ASN A 26 -8.42 1.79 11.81
CA ASN A 26 -9.28 2.95 11.79
C ASN A 26 -8.52 4.18 11.33
N ARG A 27 -9.24 5.12 10.72
CA ARG A 27 -8.75 6.48 10.52
C ARG A 27 -8.64 7.18 11.89
N VAL A 28 -7.51 7.84 12.11
CA VAL A 28 -7.21 8.63 13.30
C VAL A 28 -6.99 10.08 12.84
N GLY A 29 -7.73 11.01 13.46
CA GLY A 29 -7.76 12.38 12.94
C GLY A 29 -8.29 12.43 11.51
N ASP A 30 -7.73 13.35 10.71
CA ASP A 30 -8.18 13.56 9.34
C ASP A 30 -7.44 12.70 8.31
N ASP A 31 -6.15 12.41 8.54
CA ASP A 31 -5.27 11.91 7.48
C ASP A 31 -4.54 10.60 7.82
N ASP A 32 -4.56 10.15 9.09
CA ASP A 32 -3.78 9.00 9.53
C ASP A 32 -4.62 7.73 9.60
N ILE A 33 -3.96 6.57 9.46
CA ILE A 33 -4.57 5.25 9.60
C ILE A 33 -3.77 4.47 10.65
N ALA A 34 -4.43 4.06 11.72
CA ALA A 34 -3.86 3.16 12.73
C ALA A 34 -4.25 1.72 12.44
N LEU A 35 -3.27 0.82 12.42
CA LEU A 35 -3.44 -0.62 12.34
C LEU A 35 -3.19 -1.23 13.72
N TYR A 36 -3.99 -2.20 14.12
CA TYR A 36 -3.98 -2.80 15.45
C TYR A 36 -3.70 -4.30 15.38
N ALA A 37 -3.12 -4.86 16.45
CA ALA A 37 -2.84 -6.29 16.55
C ALA A 37 -4.12 -7.13 16.66
N ASP A 38 -5.16 -6.56 17.28
CA ASP A 38 -6.40 -7.25 17.61
C ASP A 38 -7.62 -6.32 17.57
N GLU A 39 -8.79 -6.92 17.79
CA GLU A 39 -10.09 -6.22 17.76
C GLU A 39 -10.31 -5.26 18.94
N ALA A 40 -9.49 -5.31 19.98
CA ALA A 40 -9.58 -4.35 21.08
C ALA A 40 -9.13 -2.94 20.65
N ARG A 41 -8.34 -2.84 19.58
CA ARG A 41 -7.93 -1.56 18.94
C ARG A 41 -7.37 -0.54 19.92
N THR A 42 -6.62 -1.00 20.93
CA THR A 42 -6.10 -0.14 21.99
C THR A 42 -4.72 0.43 21.67
N THR A 43 -3.85 -0.37 21.09
CA THR A 43 -2.47 0.01 20.78
C THR A 43 -2.15 -0.28 19.32
N PRO A 44 -1.83 0.75 18.54
CA PRO A 44 -1.43 0.56 17.14
C PRO A 44 -0.12 -0.23 17.04
N VAL A 45 -0.07 -1.17 16.10
CA VAL A 45 1.16 -1.86 15.67
C VAL A 45 1.84 -1.15 14.51
N LEU A 46 1.08 -0.32 13.77
CA LEU A 46 1.58 0.57 12.73
C LEU A 46 0.66 1.77 12.65
N THR A 47 1.22 2.97 12.55
CA THR A 47 0.49 4.17 12.15
C THR A 47 0.98 4.63 10.79
N TRP A 48 0.08 4.65 9.83
CA TRP A 48 0.36 5.17 8.50
C TRP A 48 -0.06 6.62 8.43
N TYR A 49 0.92 7.52 8.41
CA TYR A 49 0.72 8.96 8.33
C TYR A 49 0.40 9.35 6.90
N GLY A 50 -0.81 9.81 6.67
CA GLY A 50 -1.30 10.17 5.35
C GLY A 50 -1.00 11.61 4.96
N LEU A 51 -1.12 11.84 3.67
CA LEU A 51 -1.04 13.17 3.04
C LEU A 51 -2.30 13.42 2.22
N ARG A 52 -2.91 14.59 2.46
CA ARG A 52 -4.11 15.00 1.71
C ARG A 52 -3.73 15.86 0.51
N GLN A 53 -4.44 15.70 -0.60
CA GLN A 53 -4.36 16.63 -1.73
C GLN A 53 -4.63 18.06 -1.25
N GLN A 54 -3.91 19.05 -1.80
CA GLN A 54 -4.11 20.47 -1.51
C GLN A 54 -4.34 21.29 -2.80
N ALA A 55 -4.76 20.63 -3.86
CA ALA A 55 -5.05 21.32 -5.11
C ALA A 55 -6.25 22.25 -4.93
N THR A 56 -6.10 23.51 -5.35
CA THR A 56 -7.24 24.40 -5.54
C THR A 56 -8.12 23.84 -6.65
N ARG A 57 -9.38 23.63 -6.37
CA ARG A 57 -10.35 23.07 -7.32
C ARG A 57 -11.37 24.14 -7.70
N GLU A 58 -11.73 24.18 -8.97
CA GLU A 58 -12.88 24.92 -9.44
C GLU A 58 -14.17 24.20 -9.06
N ALA A 59 -15.26 24.95 -8.91
CA ALA A 59 -16.56 24.37 -8.68
C ALA A 59 -17.00 23.57 -9.91
N GLU A 60 -17.66 22.46 -9.70
CA GLU A 60 -18.36 21.70 -10.74
C GLU A 60 -19.55 22.51 -11.27
N ASP A 61 -20.14 22.09 -12.38
CA ASP A 61 -21.29 22.77 -13.02
C ASP A 61 -22.51 22.93 -12.10
N ASP A 62 -22.64 22.04 -11.09
CA ASP A 62 -23.68 22.08 -10.07
C ASP A 62 -23.34 22.92 -8.84
N GLY A 63 -22.17 23.60 -8.84
CA GLY A 63 -21.66 24.41 -7.74
C GLY A 63 -20.98 23.63 -6.62
N SER A 64 -20.88 22.30 -6.72
CA SER A 64 -20.15 21.47 -5.78
C SER A 64 -18.64 21.52 -6.03
N TYR A 65 -17.85 21.10 -5.01
CA TYR A 65 -16.40 20.95 -5.13
C TYR A 65 -16.02 19.48 -4.93
N ARG A 66 -15.18 18.96 -5.80
CA ARG A 66 -14.55 17.64 -5.54
C ARG A 66 -13.66 17.74 -4.31
N PRO A 67 -13.84 16.88 -3.30
CA PRO A 67 -13.01 16.93 -2.11
C PRO A 67 -11.55 16.62 -2.44
N ASN A 68 -10.63 17.24 -1.73
CA ASN A 68 -9.23 16.83 -1.69
C ASN A 68 -9.14 15.50 -0.95
N ARG A 69 -8.51 14.51 -1.56
CA ARG A 69 -8.49 13.12 -1.11
C ARG A 69 -7.25 12.81 -0.27
N CYS A 70 -7.47 11.99 0.76
CA CYS A 70 -6.44 11.26 1.48
C CYS A 70 -6.78 9.76 1.47
N LEU A 71 -5.80 8.88 1.58
CA LEU A 71 -6.07 7.43 1.67
C LEU A 71 -6.87 7.07 2.94
N ALA A 72 -6.73 7.86 4.00
CA ALA A 72 -7.51 7.72 5.23
C ALA A 72 -9.02 7.91 5.04
N ASP A 73 -9.46 8.59 3.99
CA ASP A 73 -10.89 8.78 3.68
C ASP A 73 -11.59 7.44 3.33
N TYR A 74 -10.82 6.42 3.01
CA TYR A 74 -11.32 5.09 2.64
C TYR A 74 -11.30 4.08 3.79
N VAL A 75 -11.01 4.55 5.01
CA VAL A 75 -10.99 3.72 6.24
C VAL A 75 -11.94 4.33 7.26
N ALA A 76 -12.75 3.50 7.91
CA ALA A 76 -13.71 3.96 8.89
C ALA A 76 -13.02 4.71 10.05
N PRO A 77 -13.60 5.83 10.53
CA PRO A 77 -13.01 6.61 11.62
C PRO A 77 -12.99 5.81 12.93
N ALA A 78 -11.99 6.08 13.76
CA ALA A 78 -12.00 5.67 15.15
C ALA A 78 -13.15 6.41 15.87
N GLN A 79 -13.94 5.71 16.66
CA GLN A 79 -14.93 6.37 17.51
C GLN A 79 -14.21 7.10 18.65
N ASN A 80 -14.36 8.41 18.72
CA ASN A 80 -13.94 9.18 19.87
C ASN A 80 -14.99 9.06 20.98
N ALA A 81 -14.57 8.96 22.23
CA ALA A 81 -15.49 8.95 23.38
C ALA A 81 -16.39 10.19 23.42
N THR A 82 -15.95 11.32 22.84
CA THR A 82 -16.71 12.57 22.71
C THR A 82 -17.88 12.49 21.72
N ASP A 83 -17.80 11.61 20.70
CA ASP A 83 -18.90 11.46 19.73
C ASP A 83 -20.06 10.64 20.33
N ILE A 84 -19.75 9.83 21.36
CA ILE A 84 -20.76 9.06 22.11
C ILE A 84 -21.61 9.97 23.03
N GLU A 85 -21.02 11.04 23.56
CA GLU A 85 -21.75 11.98 24.43
C GLU A 85 -22.63 12.97 23.66
N ALA A 86 -22.27 13.33 22.45
CA ALA A 86 -23.06 14.26 21.62
C ALA A 86 -24.35 13.62 21.05
N ASP A 87 -24.37 12.30 20.87
CA ASP A 87 -25.53 11.54 20.33
C ASP A 87 -26.44 10.97 21.44
N SER A 88 -26.09 11.19 22.72
CA SER A 88 -26.79 10.62 23.89
C SER A 88 -28.19 11.25 24.19
N ALA A 89 -28.64 12.20 23.36
CA ALA A 89 -30.01 12.76 23.47
C ALA A 89 -31.08 11.82 22.90
N ASP A 90 -30.73 10.73 22.23
CA ASP A 90 -31.66 9.73 21.71
C ASP A 90 -31.21 8.30 22.08
N GLU A 91 -31.70 7.82 23.23
CA GLU A 91 -31.40 6.47 23.76
C GLU A 91 -31.81 5.33 22.80
N SER A 92 -32.62 5.61 21.77
CA SER A 92 -33.00 4.60 20.77
C SER A 92 -31.91 4.36 19.73
N ARG A 93 -31.05 5.36 19.45
CA ARG A 93 -29.91 5.27 18.54
C ARG A 93 -28.66 4.66 19.21
N ALA A 94 -28.48 4.87 20.50
CA ALA A 94 -27.32 4.37 21.25
C ALA A 94 -27.24 2.81 21.30
N ARG A 95 -28.33 2.10 21.06
CA ARG A 95 -28.36 0.62 21.08
C ARG A 95 -27.95 -0.08 19.78
N GLY A 96 -27.62 0.65 18.72
CA GLY A 96 -27.37 0.09 17.38
C GLY A 96 -26.07 0.47 16.72
N GLN A 97 -25.34 1.46 17.22
CA GLN A 97 -24.07 1.88 16.61
C GLN A 97 -22.92 0.98 17.07
N LYS A 98 -22.85 -0.21 16.47
CA LYS A 98 -21.61 -0.99 16.46
C LYS A 98 -20.53 -0.09 15.86
N SER A 99 -19.43 0.13 16.60
CA SER A 99 -18.19 0.70 16.04
C SER A 99 -18.00 0.14 14.64
N LEU A 100 -17.89 1.00 13.63
CA LEU A 100 -17.56 0.59 12.27
C LEU A 100 -16.19 -0.08 12.31
N GLN A 101 -16.17 -1.39 12.38
CA GLN A 101 -14.98 -2.20 12.35
C GLN A 101 -14.49 -2.23 10.91
N ASP A 102 -13.29 -1.72 10.69
CA ASP A 102 -12.65 -1.74 9.39
C ASP A 102 -11.28 -2.40 9.47
N TYR A 103 -10.73 -2.73 8.33
CA TYR A 103 -9.46 -3.44 8.21
C TYR A 103 -8.63 -2.83 7.10
N VAL A 104 -7.31 -2.97 7.24
CA VAL A 104 -6.35 -2.68 6.19
C VAL A 104 -5.47 -3.92 6.01
N GLY A 105 -5.29 -4.33 4.77
CA GLY A 105 -4.32 -5.36 4.43
C GLY A 105 -2.93 -4.75 4.25
N VAL A 106 -1.90 -5.52 4.58
CA VAL A 106 -0.49 -5.17 4.36
C VAL A 106 0.16 -6.32 3.63
N PHE A 107 0.98 -6.05 2.60
CA PHE A 107 1.59 -7.11 1.81
C PHE A 107 3.01 -6.79 1.36
N ALA A 108 3.77 -7.86 1.11
CA ALA A 108 5.02 -7.82 0.39
C ALA A 108 5.16 -9.06 -0.49
N VAL A 109 5.64 -8.88 -1.71
CA VAL A 109 5.90 -9.96 -2.68
C VAL A 109 7.27 -9.76 -3.32
N THR A 110 7.94 -10.85 -3.65
CA THR A 110 9.16 -10.84 -4.47
C THR A 110 9.16 -11.98 -5.46
N THR A 111 9.74 -11.74 -6.62
CA THR A 111 10.10 -12.74 -7.61
C THR A 111 11.60 -12.70 -7.92
N GLY A 112 12.34 -11.92 -7.12
CA GLY A 112 13.75 -11.65 -7.35
C GLY A 112 14.72 -12.69 -6.75
N LEU A 113 14.20 -13.66 -5.99
CA LEU A 113 15.06 -14.69 -5.40
C LEU A 113 15.67 -15.58 -6.49
N GLY A 114 16.98 -15.58 -6.58
CA GLY A 114 17.74 -16.27 -7.63
C GLY A 114 18.19 -15.39 -8.80
N VAL A 115 17.67 -14.18 -8.96
CA VAL A 115 18.03 -13.24 -10.04
C VAL A 115 19.53 -12.99 -10.04
N ASN A 116 20.13 -12.57 -8.92
CA ASN A 116 21.55 -12.24 -8.83
C ASN A 116 22.44 -13.42 -9.22
N LYS A 117 22.09 -14.63 -8.79
CA LYS A 117 22.84 -15.85 -9.14
C LYS A 117 22.80 -16.13 -10.65
N LYS A 118 21.62 -15.94 -11.26
CA LYS A 118 21.46 -16.20 -12.69
C LYS A 118 22.07 -15.11 -13.56
N GLU A 119 21.93 -13.85 -13.14
CA GLU A 119 22.58 -12.70 -13.75
C GLU A 119 24.08 -12.87 -13.81
N ALA A 120 24.71 -13.25 -12.68
CA ALA A 120 26.15 -13.49 -12.64
C ALA A 120 26.62 -14.55 -13.65
N GLN A 121 25.79 -15.58 -13.93
CA GLN A 121 26.09 -16.58 -14.96
C GLN A 121 26.08 -15.98 -16.37
N PHE A 122 25.14 -15.09 -16.68
CA PHE A 122 25.09 -14.40 -17.97
C PHE A 122 26.27 -13.44 -18.15
N LEU A 123 26.58 -12.65 -17.10
CA LEU A 123 27.71 -11.72 -17.14
C LEU A 123 29.05 -12.45 -17.30
N ALA A 124 29.24 -13.60 -16.64
CA ALA A 124 30.44 -14.43 -16.82
C ALA A 124 30.56 -15.01 -18.24
N ALA A 125 29.45 -15.16 -18.95
CA ALA A 125 29.39 -15.57 -20.34
C ALA A 125 29.41 -14.38 -21.33
N HIS A 126 29.62 -13.13 -20.86
CA HIS A 126 29.53 -11.90 -21.65
C HIS A 126 28.18 -11.71 -22.36
N ASP A 127 27.09 -12.19 -21.74
CA ASP A 127 25.72 -12.11 -22.25
C ASP A 127 24.91 -11.05 -21.51
N ASP A 128 25.27 -9.79 -21.70
CA ASP A 128 24.63 -8.63 -21.07
C ASP A 128 23.15 -8.51 -21.45
N TYR A 129 22.81 -8.90 -22.69
CA TYR A 129 21.43 -8.86 -23.16
C TYR A 129 20.51 -9.74 -22.31
N ASN A 130 20.87 -11.00 -22.08
CA ASN A 130 20.09 -11.91 -21.27
C ASN A 130 20.12 -11.55 -19.78
N ALA A 131 21.20 -10.94 -19.28
CA ALA A 131 21.26 -10.39 -17.91
C ALA A 131 20.23 -9.27 -17.70
N ILE A 132 20.14 -8.32 -18.62
CA ILE A 132 19.13 -7.23 -18.57
C ILE A 132 17.73 -7.78 -18.75
N LEU A 133 17.52 -8.67 -19.72
CA LEU A 133 16.22 -9.28 -20.00
C LEU A 133 15.68 -10.08 -18.80
N LEU A 134 16.55 -10.79 -18.09
CA LEU A 134 16.20 -11.54 -16.87
C LEU A 134 15.64 -10.59 -15.78
N LYS A 135 16.34 -9.49 -15.52
CA LYS A 135 15.88 -8.49 -14.52
C LYS A 135 14.56 -7.88 -14.90
N ALA A 136 14.43 -7.45 -16.16
CA ALA A 136 13.17 -6.87 -16.65
C ALA A 136 11.99 -7.85 -16.56
N LEU A 137 12.23 -9.14 -16.79
CA LEU A 137 11.19 -10.17 -16.62
C LEU A 137 10.88 -10.42 -15.14
N ALA A 138 11.89 -10.43 -14.26
CA ALA A 138 11.66 -10.57 -12.84
C ALA A 138 10.79 -9.43 -12.30
N ASP A 139 11.05 -8.17 -12.70
CA ASP A 139 10.23 -7.02 -12.32
C ASP A 139 8.77 -7.17 -12.79
N ARG A 140 8.57 -7.61 -14.04
CA ARG A 140 7.21 -7.86 -14.57
C ARG A 140 6.50 -9.00 -13.85
N LEU A 141 7.23 -10.03 -13.44
CA LEU A 141 6.68 -11.13 -12.65
C LEU A 141 6.30 -10.67 -11.24
N ALA A 142 7.05 -9.74 -10.61
CA ALA A 142 6.70 -9.19 -9.31
C ALA A 142 5.39 -8.39 -9.38
N GLU A 143 5.19 -7.57 -10.41
CA GLU A 143 3.93 -6.85 -10.64
C GLU A 143 2.76 -7.82 -10.91
N ALA A 144 2.96 -8.82 -11.73
CA ALA A 144 1.94 -9.84 -12.00
C ALA A 144 1.60 -10.64 -10.73
N PHE A 145 2.59 -10.93 -9.90
CA PHE A 145 2.37 -11.63 -8.63
C PHE A 145 1.63 -10.75 -7.62
N ALA A 146 1.95 -9.46 -7.55
CA ALA A 146 1.19 -8.49 -6.74
C ALA A 146 -0.28 -8.41 -7.18
N GLU A 147 -0.57 -8.43 -8.49
CA GLU A 147 -1.94 -8.48 -9.00
C GLU A 147 -2.64 -9.80 -8.64
N CYS A 148 -1.97 -10.93 -8.83
CA CYS A 148 -2.47 -12.25 -8.46
C CYS A 148 -2.80 -12.35 -6.96
N LEU A 149 -1.91 -11.84 -6.10
CA LEU A 149 -2.14 -11.80 -4.65
C LEU A 149 -3.31 -10.87 -4.30
N HIS A 150 -3.41 -9.70 -4.93
CA HIS A 150 -4.53 -8.78 -4.70
C HIS A 150 -5.86 -9.43 -5.09
N HIS A 151 -5.93 -10.12 -6.23
CA HIS A 151 -7.12 -10.89 -6.61
C HIS A 151 -7.46 -11.93 -5.54
N LYS A 152 -6.47 -12.71 -5.07
CA LYS A 152 -6.68 -13.71 -4.01
C LYS A 152 -7.14 -13.08 -2.69
N VAL A 153 -6.63 -11.91 -2.34
CA VAL A 153 -7.08 -11.14 -1.17
C VAL A 153 -8.54 -10.72 -1.33
N ARG A 154 -8.93 -10.17 -2.48
CA ARG A 154 -10.30 -9.72 -2.73
C ARG A 154 -11.32 -10.85 -2.71
N THR A 155 -10.95 -12.00 -3.28
CA THR A 155 -11.92 -13.10 -3.51
C THR A 155 -11.92 -14.16 -2.43
N ASP A 156 -10.81 -14.37 -1.72
CA ASP A 156 -10.60 -15.50 -0.81
C ASP A 156 -10.13 -15.05 0.60
N LEU A 157 -8.91 -14.49 0.71
CA LEU A 157 -8.27 -14.27 2.02
C LEU A 157 -9.00 -13.23 2.88
N TRP A 158 -9.40 -12.12 2.29
CA TRP A 158 -10.29 -11.12 2.92
C TRP A 158 -11.73 -11.31 2.46
N GLY A 159 -11.94 -11.63 1.18
CA GLY A 159 -13.22 -12.07 0.67
C GLY A 159 -14.24 -10.94 0.44
N TYR A 160 -13.85 -9.67 0.42
CA TYR A 160 -14.79 -8.56 0.24
C TYR A 160 -15.36 -8.47 -1.18
N ALA A 161 -14.84 -9.22 -2.11
CA ALA A 161 -15.32 -9.35 -3.50
C ALA A 161 -15.33 -10.82 -3.96
N ALA A 162 -15.81 -11.74 -3.12
CA ALA A 162 -15.82 -13.19 -3.37
C ALA A 162 -16.47 -13.61 -4.71
N GLY A 163 -17.41 -12.82 -5.23
CA GLY A 163 -18.06 -13.06 -6.51
C GLY A 163 -17.38 -12.41 -7.73
N GLU A 164 -16.17 -11.85 -7.57
CA GLU A 164 -15.48 -11.16 -8.65
C GLU A 164 -15.14 -12.08 -9.81
N GLN A 165 -15.55 -11.67 -11.03
CA GLN A 165 -15.22 -12.35 -12.28
C GLN A 165 -14.75 -11.29 -13.28
N LEU A 166 -13.46 -11.00 -13.26
CA LEU A 166 -12.83 -9.99 -14.13
C LEU A 166 -11.94 -10.66 -15.17
N SER A 167 -12.02 -10.15 -16.40
CA SER A 167 -11.09 -10.50 -17.45
C SER A 167 -9.70 -9.88 -17.21
N PRO A 168 -8.62 -10.38 -17.84
CA PRO A 168 -7.33 -9.70 -17.77
C PRO A 168 -7.38 -8.23 -18.20
N ASP A 169 -8.21 -7.88 -19.18
CA ASP A 169 -8.40 -6.49 -19.62
C ASP A 169 -9.09 -5.63 -18.55
N ASP A 170 -10.02 -6.21 -17.79
CA ASP A 170 -10.67 -5.52 -16.69
C ASP A 170 -9.71 -5.30 -15.51
N LEU A 171 -8.81 -6.26 -15.23
CA LEU A 171 -7.76 -6.10 -14.23
C LEU A 171 -6.78 -4.99 -14.61
N ILE A 172 -6.35 -4.92 -15.88
CA ILE A 172 -5.49 -3.85 -16.39
C ILE A 172 -6.18 -2.47 -16.26
N ARG A 173 -7.50 -2.43 -16.41
CA ARG A 173 -8.31 -1.22 -16.27
C ARG A 173 -8.72 -0.93 -14.83
N GLU A 174 -8.21 -1.69 -13.87
CA GLU A 174 -8.47 -1.52 -12.42
C GLU A 174 -9.98 -1.51 -12.08
N LYS A 175 -10.79 -2.35 -12.74
CA LYS A 175 -12.23 -2.43 -12.51
C LYS A 175 -12.61 -3.24 -11.25
N TYR A 176 -11.64 -3.68 -10.49
CA TYR A 176 -11.86 -4.37 -9.22
C TYR A 176 -12.24 -3.37 -8.11
N ARG A 177 -12.89 -3.88 -7.08
CA ARG A 177 -13.17 -3.13 -5.86
C ARG A 177 -11.91 -2.96 -5.00
N GLY A 178 -11.74 -1.77 -4.43
CA GLY A 178 -10.59 -1.45 -3.57
C GLY A 178 -9.34 -1.07 -4.35
N ILE A 179 -8.27 -0.80 -3.63
CA ILE A 179 -6.97 -0.39 -4.18
C ILE A 179 -5.81 -1.06 -3.42
N ARG A 180 -4.63 -1.09 -4.04
CA ARG A 180 -3.37 -1.53 -3.41
C ARG A 180 -2.31 -0.42 -3.45
N PRO A 181 -2.46 0.67 -2.67
CA PRO A 181 -1.49 1.75 -2.65
C PRO A 181 -0.14 1.25 -2.11
N ALA A 182 0.94 1.75 -2.71
CA ALA A 182 2.31 1.38 -2.37
C ALA A 182 3.14 2.61 -1.98
N PRO A 183 4.01 2.51 -0.95
CA PRO A 183 4.91 3.60 -0.55
C PRO A 183 5.86 4.00 -1.69
N GLY A 184 5.94 5.31 -1.96
CA GLY A 184 6.70 5.89 -3.06
C GLY A 184 5.86 6.15 -4.32
N TYR A 185 4.58 5.77 -4.33
CA TYR A 185 3.64 6.09 -5.40
C TYR A 185 2.86 7.38 -5.11
N PRO A 186 2.21 7.98 -6.12
CA PRO A 186 1.61 9.31 -6.01
C PRO A 186 0.62 9.53 -4.87
N ALA A 187 -0.11 8.49 -4.43
CA ALA A 187 -1.05 8.59 -3.31
C ALA A 187 -0.38 8.38 -1.93
N CYS A 188 0.84 7.85 -1.90
CA CYS A 188 1.61 7.57 -0.69
C CYS A 188 3.11 7.80 -0.95
N PRO A 189 3.56 9.06 -1.13
CA PRO A 189 4.93 9.36 -1.57
C PRO A 189 6.01 9.01 -0.55
N ASP A 190 5.67 8.91 0.74
CA ASP A 190 6.63 8.58 1.79
C ASP A 190 7.08 7.12 1.74
N HIS A 191 8.36 6.93 1.45
CA HIS A 191 8.98 5.60 1.45
C HIS A 191 9.25 5.04 2.86
N SER A 192 9.26 5.89 3.91
CA SER A 192 9.76 5.48 5.23
C SER A 192 8.84 4.48 5.93
N VAL A 193 7.55 4.49 5.63
CA VAL A 193 6.58 3.52 6.16
C VAL A 193 6.92 2.06 5.79
N LYS A 194 7.77 1.85 4.77
CA LYS A 194 8.27 0.50 4.45
C LYS A 194 9.03 -0.15 5.59
N ARG A 195 9.70 0.61 6.47
CA ARG A 195 10.38 0.04 7.63
C ARG A 195 9.40 -0.67 8.55
N ASP A 196 8.31 0.03 8.88
CA ASP A 196 7.28 -0.50 9.78
C ASP A 196 6.52 -1.66 9.12
N LEU A 197 6.22 -1.53 7.81
CA LEU A 197 5.60 -2.57 7.01
C LEU A 197 6.44 -3.85 6.99
N PHE A 198 7.75 -3.73 6.72
CA PHE A 198 8.66 -4.88 6.66
C PHE A 198 8.85 -5.55 8.02
N ALA A 199 8.93 -4.77 9.09
CA ALA A 199 8.99 -5.28 10.45
C ALA A 199 7.68 -6.00 10.83
N LEU A 200 6.52 -5.40 10.54
CA LEU A 200 5.20 -5.95 10.84
C LEU A 200 4.96 -7.29 10.14
N LEU A 201 5.39 -7.42 8.90
CA LEU A 201 5.21 -8.63 8.08
C LEU A 201 6.37 -9.63 8.22
N GLN A 202 7.44 -9.32 8.98
CA GLN A 202 8.64 -10.16 9.09
C GLN A 202 9.19 -10.54 7.70
N CYS A 203 9.38 -9.53 6.84
CA CYS A 203 9.71 -9.73 5.42
C CYS A 203 11.05 -10.47 5.19
N ASP A 204 11.94 -10.50 6.16
CA ASP A 204 13.17 -11.30 6.15
C ASP A 204 12.89 -12.81 6.07
N GLU A 205 11.82 -13.31 6.64
CA GLU A 205 11.41 -14.72 6.55
C GLU A 205 11.07 -15.15 5.13
N ILE A 206 10.65 -14.22 4.28
CA ILE A 206 10.40 -14.47 2.85
C ILE A 206 11.55 -14.05 1.94
N GLY A 207 12.70 -13.69 2.52
CA GLY A 207 13.92 -13.30 1.80
C GLY A 207 13.91 -11.88 1.25
N MET A 208 13.11 -10.98 1.82
CA MET A 208 13.05 -9.56 1.47
C MET A 208 13.66 -8.68 2.55
N THR A 209 14.48 -7.71 2.16
CA THR A 209 15.07 -6.71 3.05
C THR A 209 14.96 -5.31 2.46
N LEU A 210 15.30 -4.29 3.26
CA LEU A 210 15.41 -2.90 2.80
C LEU A 210 16.87 -2.46 2.85
N THR A 211 17.28 -1.69 1.84
CA THR A 211 18.54 -0.95 1.88
C THR A 211 18.41 0.29 2.80
N GLU A 212 19.53 0.96 3.09
CA GLU A 212 19.52 2.23 3.83
C GLU A 212 18.66 3.30 3.15
N SER A 213 18.62 3.31 1.82
CA SER A 213 17.79 4.20 1.01
C SER A 213 16.32 3.74 0.84
N LEU A 214 15.91 2.70 1.57
CA LEU A 214 14.56 2.12 1.52
C LEU A 214 14.19 1.47 0.17
N ALA A 215 15.19 1.11 -0.63
CA ALA A 215 14.95 0.23 -1.76
C ALA A 215 14.77 -1.22 -1.28
N MET A 216 13.87 -1.94 -1.91
CA MET A 216 13.64 -3.36 -1.62
C MET A 216 14.75 -4.24 -2.22
N ALA A 217 15.19 -5.23 -1.49
CA ALA A 217 16.10 -6.26 -1.94
C ALA A 217 15.46 -7.64 -1.69
N PRO A 218 15.29 -8.49 -2.72
CA PRO A 218 15.61 -8.27 -4.14
C PRO A 218 14.84 -7.11 -4.77
N ALA A 219 15.38 -6.50 -5.83
CA ALA A 219 14.76 -5.36 -6.52
C ALA A 219 13.38 -5.72 -7.14
N ALA A 220 13.26 -6.91 -7.73
CA ALA A 220 11.99 -7.40 -8.28
C ALA A 220 10.99 -7.76 -7.16
N SER A 221 10.47 -6.73 -6.51
CA SER A 221 9.60 -6.82 -5.34
C SER A 221 8.57 -5.70 -5.32
N VAL A 222 7.41 -5.95 -4.71
CA VAL A 222 6.35 -4.96 -4.49
C VAL A 222 5.88 -5.08 -3.04
N SER A 223 5.62 -3.96 -2.38
CA SER A 223 5.02 -3.94 -1.04
C SER A 223 4.05 -2.78 -0.90
N GLY A 224 3.05 -2.94 -0.06
CA GLY A 224 2.04 -1.91 0.12
C GLY A 224 0.90 -2.33 1.02
N PHE A 225 -0.23 -1.68 0.82
CA PHE A 225 -1.43 -1.85 1.60
C PHE A 225 -2.60 -2.27 0.71
N TYR A 226 -3.62 -2.89 1.29
CA TYR A 226 -4.91 -3.15 0.65
C TYR A 226 -6.00 -2.38 1.38
N ILE A 227 -6.77 -1.60 0.62
CA ILE A 227 -7.95 -0.87 1.11
C ILE A 227 -9.16 -1.39 0.33
N GLY A 228 -10.12 -2.03 1.03
CA GLY A 228 -11.27 -2.70 0.44
C GLY A 228 -12.49 -1.81 0.19
N HIS A 229 -12.39 -0.48 0.39
CA HIS A 229 -13.52 0.43 0.26
C HIS A 229 -14.05 0.48 -1.19
N PRO A 230 -15.38 0.43 -1.41
CA PRO A 230 -15.95 0.35 -2.77
C PRO A 230 -15.66 1.59 -3.64
N ASN A 231 -15.49 2.75 -3.04
CA ASN A 231 -15.20 4.01 -3.73
C ASN A 231 -13.71 4.37 -3.70
N ALA A 232 -12.84 3.47 -3.22
CA ALA A 232 -11.42 3.73 -3.22
C ALA A 232 -10.89 3.84 -4.66
N THR A 233 -10.11 4.88 -4.91
CA THR A 233 -9.48 5.14 -6.21
C THR A 233 -8.06 5.62 -5.99
N TYR A 234 -7.19 5.37 -6.96
CA TYR A 234 -5.87 5.98 -6.99
C TYR A 234 -5.96 7.47 -7.28
N PHE A 235 -5.06 8.24 -6.68
CA PHE A 235 -4.93 9.67 -6.91
C PHE A 235 -3.48 10.11 -6.72
N ASN A 236 -3.18 11.34 -7.07
CA ASN A 236 -1.89 11.95 -6.83
C ASN A 236 -2.04 13.02 -5.75
N VAL A 237 -1.27 12.93 -4.66
CA VAL A 237 -1.19 13.97 -3.63
C VAL A 237 -0.71 15.29 -4.25
N GLY A 238 0.20 15.21 -5.23
CA GLY A 238 0.77 16.36 -5.88
C GLY A 238 1.93 16.96 -5.08
N ARG A 239 2.10 18.27 -5.22
CA ARG A 239 3.12 19.02 -4.49
C ARG A 239 2.70 19.21 -3.03
N ILE A 240 3.62 18.97 -2.11
CA ILE A 240 3.42 19.11 -0.67
C ILE A 240 3.85 20.53 -0.26
N GLY A 241 2.95 21.26 0.41
CA GLY A 241 3.23 22.58 0.97
C GLY A 241 3.98 22.51 2.29
N ASP A 242 4.59 23.62 2.72
CA ASP A 242 5.32 23.71 3.97
C ASP A 242 4.41 23.50 5.19
N ASP A 243 3.16 23.95 5.15
CA ASP A 243 2.14 23.72 6.17
C ASP A 243 1.82 22.24 6.37
N GLN A 244 1.68 21.50 5.27
CA GLN A 244 1.45 20.07 5.26
C GLN A 244 2.67 19.28 5.79
N LEU A 245 3.87 19.76 5.44
CA LEU A 245 5.11 19.17 5.93
C LEU A 245 5.23 19.34 7.46
N GLN A 246 4.95 20.55 7.96
CA GLN A 246 4.97 20.86 9.40
C GLN A 246 3.95 20.03 10.17
N ASP A 247 2.70 19.97 9.69
CA ASP A 247 1.64 19.17 10.28
C ASP A 247 2.03 17.68 10.36
N MET A 248 2.49 17.09 9.25
CA MET A 248 2.92 15.70 9.24
C MET A 248 4.12 15.44 10.14
N ALA A 249 5.09 16.36 10.21
CA ALA A 249 6.23 16.26 11.12
C ALA A 249 5.78 16.25 12.59
N GLN A 250 4.83 17.10 12.94
CA GLN A 250 4.25 17.17 14.28
C GLN A 250 3.49 15.86 14.62
N ARG A 251 2.61 15.38 13.74
CA ARG A 251 1.85 14.11 13.93
C ARG A 251 2.78 12.92 14.13
N ARG A 252 3.91 12.88 13.40
CA ARG A 252 4.93 11.82 13.48
C ARG A 252 5.90 11.98 14.67
N GLY A 253 5.93 13.10 15.34
CA GLY A 253 6.97 13.42 16.33
C GLY A 253 8.38 13.43 15.72
N MET A 254 8.51 13.84 14.45
CA MET A 254 9.76 13.85 13.66
C MET A 254 10.21 15.29 13.42
N ALA A 255 11.54 15.51 13.35
CA ALA A 255 12.05 16.82 12.94
C ALA A 255 11.64 17.13 11.48
N GLU A 256 11.16 18.36 11.22
CA GLU A 256 10.75 18.79 9.87
C GLU A 256 11.86 18.59 8.83
N ALA A 257 13.12 18.87 9.20
CA ALA A 257 14.27 18.69 8.30
C ALA A 257 14.48 17.23 7.86
N ASP A 258 14.12 16.27 8.72
CA ASP A 258 14.22 14.83 8.39
C ASP A 258 13.06 14.41 7.46
N LEU A 259 11.85 14.88 7.75
CA LEU A 259 10.69 14.62 6.89
C LEU A 259 10.85 15.28 5.51
N ARG A 260 11.40 16.50 5.46
CA ARG A 260 11.72 17.22 4.21
C ARG A 260 12.67 16.41 3.32
N ARG A 261 13.64 15.71 3.90
CA ARG A 261 14.53 14.81 3.12
C ARG A 261 13.80 13.59 2.56
N LEU A 262 12.88 13.02 3.34
CA LEU A 262 12.08 11.86 2.91
C LEU A 262 11.10 12.19 1.78
N LEU A 263 10.54 13.39 1.79
CA LEU A 263 9.53 13.87 0.84
C LEU A 263 10.10 14.79 -0.25
N ALA A 264 11.42 14.95 -0.33
CA ALA A 264 12.08 15.87 -1.26
C ALA A 264 11.59 15.82 -2.73
N PRO A 265 11.24 14.65 -3.30
CA PRO A 265 10.74 14.58 -4.67
C PRO A 265 9.37 15.25 -4.87
N ASN A 266 8.63 15.54 -3.80
CA ASN A 266 7.26 16.06 -3.83
C ASN A 266 7.14 17.51 -3.29
N LEU A 267 8.25 18.12 -2.92
CA LEU A 267 8.30 19.49 -2.36
C LEU A 267 8.47 20.56 -3.44
#